data_ad15c129c7bd83facdad7aa42f95dae3
#
_entry.id   ad15c129c7bd83facdad7aa42f95dae3
#
_cell.length_a   1.000
_cell.length_b   1.000
_cell.length_c   1.000
_cell.angle_alpha   90.00
_cell.angle_beta   90.00
_cell.angle_gamma   90.00
#
_symmetry.space_group_name_H-M   'P 1'
#
loop_
_entity.id
_entity.type
_entity.pdbx_description
1 polymer ?
#
loop_
_entity_poly.entity_id
_entity_poly.type
_entity_poly.pdbx_seq_one_letter_code
_entity_poly.pdbx_strand_id
1 'polypeptide(L)'
;MSKTDALPAVQPDPRRWKALIFIGLAQLMVVLDATIVNIALPSAQKDLGITDGNRQWVITAYALAFGGLLLFGGRVADLWGRKRTFIVGLTGFALASALGGAAANTAMLLGARALQGVFGALLAPAALSLLAVMFTEAKERAKAFGIYGAIAGGGGAIGLILGGLLTEYMNWRWTFFVNIPFAVVAAVGAVMVIREPAEGRNRNRLDVPGVLLVTTGLVALVYGFTRAESDGWNSGMTIGLFVGAAVLLAAFVLVESKVKAPLLPLRVVLDRNRGGVYLSLGLAVIGMFGLFLFLTYYLQIVLDYSPVLTGVAFLPMVAGMITGSTQIGARLMTRVPARYLMAPGFLLASVGMLVLTQIDVDTSYPALILPGLVLMGLGMGTAFMPAMSLATHGVQPRDAGVASAMVNTSQQVGGAIGTALLNTIAASATTTWLAAHAGEATSPAAAKAVQFGGMVHGFSTAIWWSFGILALAAVLAFVLINAGRPDAGGAGEGSGAGAANANEVPVLVH
;
A
#
# COMPACT_ATOMS: atom_id res chain seq x y z
N MET A 1 -48.24 -27.82 13.02
CA MET A 1 -46.94 -27.49 13.67
C MET A 1 -45.83 -27.85 12.65
N SER A 2 -45.43 -26.87 11.87
CA SER A 2 -44.32 -27.00 10.89
C SER A 2 -43.01 -26.91 11.63
N LYS A 3 -42.20 -27.97 11.62
CA LYS A 3 -40.81 -27.92 12.05
C LYS A 3 -40.04 -27.06 11.03
N THR A 4 -39.74 -25.86 11.39
CA THR A 4 -38.74 -25.05 10.70
C THR A 4 -37.39 -25.76 10.87
N ASP A 5 -36.95 -26.46 9.83
CA ASP A 5 -35.60 -27.00 9.74
C ASP A 5 -34.62 -25.83 9.82
N ALA A 6 -34.15 -25.56 11.03
CA ALA A 6 -33.02 -24.67 11.24
C ALA A 6 -31.80 -25.27 10.52
N LEU A 7 -31.31 -24.60 9.51
CA LEU A 7 -30.06 -24.96 8.84
C LEU A 7 -28.99 -25.23 9.91
N PRO A 8 -28.27 -26.36 9.84
CA PRO A 8 -27.26 -26.67 10.83
C PRO A 8 -26.24 -25.52 10.92
N ALA A 9 -26.06 -24.96 12.11
CA ALA A 9 -25.07 -23.96 12.36
C ALA A 9 -23.70 -24.49 11.91
N VAL A 10 -23.10 -23.83 10.92
CA VAL A 10 -21.76 -24.20 10.41
C VAL A 10 -20.79 -24.11 11.57
N GLN A 11 -20.38 -25.26 12.11
CA GLN A 11 -19.42 -25.29 13.22
C GLN A 11 -18.07 -24.72 12.72
N PRO A 12 -17.49 -23.78 13.46
CA PRO A 12 -16.21 -23.19 13.10
C PRO A 12 -15.11 -24.26 13.01
N ASP A 13 -14.28 -24.24 11.95
CA ASP A 13 -13.18 -25.18 11.81
C ASP A 13 -12.22 -25.05 13.04
N PRO A 14 -11.99 -26.14 13.79
CA PRO A 14 -11.11 -26.09 14.97
C PRO A 14 -9.66 -25.71 14.63
N ARG A 15 -9.27 -25.81 13.35
CA ARG A 15 -7.92 -25.47 12.88
C ARG A 15 -7.79 -23.99 12.45
N ARG A 16 -8.83 -23.16 12.50
CA ARG A 16 -8.83 -21.76 12.05
C ARG A 16 -7.71 -20.91 12.65
N TRP A 17 -7.41 -21.10 13.93
CA TRP A 17 -6.32 -20.37 14.60
C TRP A 17 -4.93 -20.81 14.15
N LYS A 18 -4.75 -22.08 13.80
CA LYS A 18 -3.50 -22.58 13.16
C LYS A 18 -3.37 -22.02 11.75
N ALA A 19 -4.45 -21.96 10.98
CA ALA A 19 -4.45 -21.36 9.64
C ALA A 19 -4.07 -19.87 9.68
N LEU A 20 -4.52 -19.12 10.71
CA LEU A 20 -4.16 -17.72 10.91
C LEU A 20 -2.63 -17.52 11.02
N ILE A 21 -1.91 -18.46 11.62
CA ILE A 21 -0.44 -18.38 11.73
C ILE A 21 0.20 -18.37 10.33
N PHE A 22 -0.22 -19.28 9.44
CA PHE A 22 0.35 -19.38 8.09
C PHE A 22 -0.11 -18.25 7.17
N ILE A 23 -1.36 -17.77 7.33
CA ILE A 23 -1.86 -16.58 6.64
C ILE A 23 -1.12 -15.34 7.12
N GLY A 24 -0.88 -15.22 8.44
CA GLY A 24 -0.10 -14.14 9.03
C GLY A 24 1.36 -14.15 8.61
N LEU A 25 1.97 -15.34 8.48
CA LEU A 25 3.34 -15.49 7.97
C LEU A 25 3.47 -15.04 6.51
N ALA A 26 2.47 -15.36 5.68
CA ALA A 26 2.42 -14.86 4.30
C ALA A 26 2.29 -13.33 4.25
N GLN A 27 1.45 -12.74 5.12
CA GLN A 27 1.32 -11.29 5.22
C GLN A 27 2.62 -10.64 5.69
N LEU A 28 3.27 -11.22 6.70
CA LEU A 28 4.57 -10.76 7.18
C LEU A 28 5.59 -10.75 6.04
N MET A 29 5.69 -11.83 5.26
CA MET A 29 6.58 -11.92 4.10
C MET A 29 6.33 -10.80 3.09
N VAL A 30 5.07 -10.53 2.72
CA VAL A 30 4.73 -9.46 1.76
C VAL A 30 5.14 -8.08 2.29
N VAL A 31 4.93 -7.83 3.59
CA VAL A 31 5.31 -6.55 4.20
C VAL A 31 6.82 -6.42 4.35
N LEU A 32 7.49 -7.50 4.73
CA LEU A 32 8.96 -7.55 4.78
C LEU A 32 9.55 -7.22 3.40
N ASP A 33 9.10 -7.91 2.35
CA ASP A 33 9.59 -7.69 0.98
C ASP A 33 9.44 -6.23 0.53
N ALA A 34 8.32 -5.60 0.84
CA ALA A 34 8.07 -4.21 0.48
C ALA A 34 9.00 -3.21 1.19
N THR A 35 9.50 -3.54 2.40
CA THR A 35 10.32 -2.64 3.22
C THR A 35 11.81 -2.94 3.14
N ILE A 36 12.19 -4.21 3.13
CA ILE A 36 13.59 -4.67 3.04
C ILE A 36 14.30 -4.10 1.81
N VAL A 37 13.62 -4.11 0.66
CA VAL A 37 14.19 -3.67 -0.62
C VAL A 37 14.61 -2.20 -0.60
N ASN A 38 13.90 -1.32 0.16
CA ASN A 38 14.27 0.09 0.25
C ASN A 38 15.68 0.27 0.84
N ILE A 39 16.03 -0.49 1.89
CA ILE A 39 17.35 -0.42 2.54
C ILE A 39 18.45 -1.03 1.65
N ALA A 40 18.11 -2.09 0.91
CA ALA A 40 19.04 -2.80 0.05
C ALA A 40 19.30 -2.09 -1.30
N LEU A 41 18.42 -1.17 -1.71
CA LEU A 41 18.42 -0.58 -3.05
C LEU A 41 19.73 0.13 -3.42
N PRO A 42 20.37 0.94 -2.55
CA PRO A 42 21.66 1.56 -2.89
C PRO A 42 22.75 0.52 -3.18
N SER A 43 22.80 -0.58 -2.41
CA SER A 43 23.76 -1.67 -2.62
C SER A 43 23.48 -2.44 -3.92
N ALA A 44 22.21 -2.72 -4.22
CA ALA A 44 21.80 -3.35 -5.46
C ALA A 44 22.08 -2.47 -6.68
N GLN A 45 21.85 -1.16 -6.55
CA GLN A 45 22.15 -0.17 -7.60
C GLN A 45 23.64 -0.18 -7.96
N LYS A 46 24.50 -0.14 -6.97
CA LYS A 46 25.95 -0.16 -7.15
C LYS A 46 26.42 -1.46 -7.79
N ASP A 47 25.91 -2.62 -7.35
CA ASP A 47 26.34 -3.95 -7.81
C ASP A 47 25.90 -4.25 -9.25
N LEU A 48 24.66 -3.84 -9.61
CA LEU A 48 24.09 -4.09 -10.95
C LEU A 48 24.25 -2.93 -11.94
N GLY A 49 24.88 -1.82 -11.54
CA GLY A 49 25.06 -0.64 -12.37
C GLY A 49 23.73 0.02 -12.77
N ILE A 50 22.73 0.03 -11.88
CA ILE A 50 21.42 0.62 -12.18
C ILE A 50 21.56 2.14 -12.20
N THR A 51 21.09 2.78 -13.25
CA THR A 51 21.10 4.25 -13.38
C THR A 51 20.13 4.90 -12.39
N ASP A 52 20.40 6.15 -12.01
CA ASP A 52 19.52 6.91 -11.09
C ASP A 52 18.10 7.04 -11.61
N GLY A 53 17.90 7.19 -12.92
CA GLY A 53 16.59 7.21 -13.54
C GLY A 53 15.85 5.87 -13.50
N ASN A 54 16.55 4.75 -13.41
CA ASN A 54 15.94 3.42 -13.39
C ASN A 54 15.80 2.80 -12.00
N ARG A 55 16.45 3.33 -10.98
CA ARG A 55 16.45 2.76 -9.63
C ARG A 55 15.05 2.64 -9.02
N GLN A 56 14.17 3.62 -9.31
CA GLN A 56 12.79 3.60 -8.83
C GLN A 56 12.00 2.39 -9.33
N TRP A 57 12.35 1.84 -10.50
CA TRP A 57 11.64 0.70 -11.06
C TRP A 57 11.75 -0.56 -10.21
N VAL A 58 12.78 -0.69 -9.38
CA VAL A 58 12.91 -1.83 -8.44
C VAL A 58 11.74 -1.84 -7.44
N ILE A 59 11.23 -0.67 -7.06
CA ILE A 59 10.06 -0.52 -6.18
C ILE A 59 8.78 -0.48 -7.02
N THR A 60 8.77 0.35 -8.06
CA THR A 60 7.59 0.66 -8.87
C THR A 60 7.07 -0.55 -9.65
N ALA A 61 7.95 -1.40 -10.22
CA ALA A 61 7.54 -2.60 -10.94
C ALA A 61 6.72 -3.56 -10.07
N TYR A 62 7.14 -3.75 -8.82
CA TYR A 62 6.39 -4.52 -7.83
C TYR A 62 5.06 -3.86 -7.48
N ALA A 63 5.09 -2.59 -7.07
CA ALA A 63 3.90 -1.87 -6.61
C ALA A 63 2.84 -1.75 -7.71
N LEU A 64 3.26 -1.50 -8.95
CA LEU A 64 2.40 -1.38 -10.11
C LEU A 64 1.74 -2.71 -10.49
N ALA A 65 2.52 -3.79 -10.57
CA ALA A 65 1.98 -5.12 -10.85
C ALA A 65 1.05 -5.58 -9.72
N PHE A 66 1.43 -5.35 -8.47
CA PHE A 66 0.63 -5.68 -7.30
C PHE A 66 -0.69 -4.89 -7.29
N GLY A 67 -0.63 -3.56 -7.34
CA GLY A 67 -1.79 -2.68 -7.28
C GLY A 67 -2.73 -2.85 -8.48
N GLY A 68 -2.17 -2.94 -9.69
CA GLY A 68 -2.94 -3.09 -10.92
C GLY A 68 -3.67 -4.42 -11.06
N LEU A 69 -3.15 -5.49 -10.45
CA LEU A 69 -3.74 -6.83 -10.52
C LEU A 69 -4.46 -7.27 -9.24
N LEU A 70 -4.53 -6.42 -8.20
CA LEU A 70 -5.11 -6.79 -6.91
C LEU A 70 -6.59 -7.19 -7.00
N LEU A 71 -7.38 -6.41 -7.74
CA LEU A 71 -8.80 -6.69 -7.98
C LEU A 71 -9.00 -7.98 -8.79
N PHE A 72 -8.14 -8.21 -9.78
CA PHE A 72 -8.09 -9.45 -10.54
C PHE A 72 -7.78 -10.64 -9.64
N GLY A 73 -6.78 -10.54 -8.79
CA GLY A 73 -6.40 -11.58 -7.83
C GLY A 73 -7.54 -11.96 -6.89
N GLY A 74 -8.32 -10.99 -6.42
CA GLY A 74 -9.53 -11.23 -5.64
C GLY A 74 -10.56 -12.06 -6.40
N ARG A 75 -10.80 -11.73 -7.67
CA ARG A 75 -11.72 -12.50 -8.54
C ARG A 75 -11.21 -13.91 -8.84
N VAL A 76 -9.91 -14.07 -9.07
CA VAL A 76 -9.29 -15.40 -9.26
C VAL A 76 -9.50 -16.24 -8.00
N ALA A 77 -9.31 -15.67 -6.80
CA ALA A 77 -9.55 -16.38 -5.54
C ALA A 77 -10.99 -16.86 -5.38
N ASP A 78 -11.98 -16.06 -5.80
CA ASP A 78 -13.39 -16.42 -5.73
C ASP A 78 -13.78 -17.50 -6.76
N LEU A 79 -13.15 -17.52 -7.95
CA LEU A 79 -13.48 -18.45 -9.04
C LEU A 79 -12.73 -19.78 -8.91
N TRP A 80 -11.43 -19.71 -8.64
CA TRP A 80 -10.55 -20.89 -8.66
C TRP A 80 -10.41 -21.56 -7.31
N GLY A 81 -10.77 -20.81 -6.24
CA GLY A 81 -10.68 -21.22 -4.84
C GLY A 81 -9.58 -20.46 -4.10
N ARG A 82 -9.92 -20.01 -2.91
CA ARG A 82 -9.05 -19.15 -2.08
C ARG A 82 -7.77 -19.85 -1.65
N LYS A 83 -7.89 -21.12 -1.21
CA LYS A 83 -6.73 -21.94 -0.82
C LYS A 83 -5.76 -22.14 -1.98
N ARG A 84 -6.26 -22.50 -3.17
CA ARG A 84 -5.43 -22.72 -4.35
C ARG A 84 -4.72 -21.44 -4.77
N THR A 85 -5.45 -20.35 -4.86
CA THR A 85 -4.90 -19.02 -5.21
C THR A 85 -3.85 -18.58 -4.21
N PHE A 86 -4.08 -18.81 -2.92
CA PHE A 86 -3.13 -18.50 -1.85
C PHE A 86 -1.81 -19.31 -2.01
N ILE A 87 -1.89 -20.63 -2.25
CA ILE A 87 -0.72 -21.49 -2.43
C ILE A 87 0.06 -21.11 -3.71
N VAL A 88 -0.65 -20.86 -4.82
CA VAL A 88 -0.02 -20.41 -6.07
C VAL A 88 0.64 -19.04 -5.90
N GLY A 89 -0.04 -18.11 -5.21
CA GLY A 89 0.54 -16.81 -4.85
C GLY A 89 1.84 -16.95 -4.06
N LEU A 90 1.85 -17.79 -3.01
CA LEU A 90 3.07 -18.06 -2.20
C LEU A 90 4.18 -18.67 -3.02
N THR A 91 3.89 -19.75 -3.77
CA THR A 91 4.90 -20.47 -4.56
C THR A 91 5.48 -19.55 -5.65
N GLY A 92 4.62 -18.85 -6.37
CA GLY A 92 5.05 -17.92 -7.41
C GLY A 92 5.85 -16.75 -6.85
N PHE A 93 5.44 -16.21 -5.68
CA PHE A 93 6.19 -15.16 -5.00
C PHE A 93 7.58 -15.64 -4.57
N ALA A 94 7.70 -16.87 -4.04
CA ALA A 94 8.99 -17.48 -3.67
C ALA A 94 9.91 -17.66 -4.88
N LEU A 95 9.37 -18.16 -6.00
CA LEU A 95 10.13 -18.33 -7.24
C LEU A 95 10.57 -16.99 -7.82
N ALA A 96 9.70 -15.99 -7.82
CA ALA A 96 10.06 -14.64 -8.23
C ALA A 96 11.12 -14.02 -7.30
N SER A 97 11.04 -14.27 -5.98
CA SER A 97 12.05 -13.85 -5.01
C SER A 97 13.39 -14.55 -5.27
N ALA A 98 13.39 -15.87 -5.55
CA ALA A 98 14.60 -16.59 -5.93
C ALA A 98 15.24 -15.99 -7.19
N LEU A 99 14.43 -15.64 -8.20
CA LEU A 99 14.88 -14.98 -9.43
C LEU A 99 15.49 -13.60 -9.11
N GLY A 100 14.87 -12.81 -8.22
CA GLY A 100 15.38 -11.51 -7.79
C GLY A 100 16.71 -11.59 -7.05
N GLY A 101 16.86 -12.56 -6.14
CA GLY A 101 18.13 -12.82 -5.43
C GLY A 101 19.25 -13.31 -6.35
N ALA A 102 18.91 -14.04 -7.42
CA ALA A 102 19.84 -14.52 -8.44
C ALA A 102 20.07 -13.51 -9.58
N ALA A 103 19.54 -12.29 -9.51
CA ALA A 103 19.61 -11.32 -10.60
C ALA A 103 21.06 -10.96 -10.95
N ALA A 104 21.41 -11.16 -12.24
CA ALA A 104 22.70 -10.84 -12.79
C ALA A 104 22.75 -9.47 -13.51
N ASN A 105 21.57 -8.86 -13.75
CA ASN A 105 21.43 -7.57 -14.39
C ASN A 105 20.11 -6.88 -13.97
N THR A 106 20.00 -5.59 -14.32
CA THR A 106 18.84 -4.77 -14.00
C THR A 106 17.52 -5.36 -14.55
N ALA A 107 17.51 -5.83 -15.79
CA ALA A 107 16.28 -6.35 -16.42
C ALA A 107 15.73 -7.58 -15.69
N MET A 108 16.63 -8.50 -15.26
CA MET A 108 16.25 -9.67 -14.48
C MET A 108 15.68 -9.27 -13.11
N LEU A 109 16.29 -8.30 -12.43
CA LEU A 109 15.78 -7.79 -11.16
C LEU A 109 14.40 -7.15 -11.33
N LEU A 110 14.21 -6.29 -12.32
CA LEU A 110 12.92 -5.63 -12.58
C LEU A 110 11.84 -6.65 -12.96
N GLY A 111 12.18 -7.64 -13.79
CA GLY A 111 11.27 -8.74 -14.13
C GLY A 111 10.86 -9.57 -12.91
N ALA A 112 11.81 -9.88 -12.02
CA ALA A 112 11.54 -10.56 -10.77
C ALA A 112 10.60 -9.74 -9.87
N ARG A 113 10.82 -8.42 -9.75
CA ARG A 113 9.96 -7.50 -9.00
C ARG A 113 8.53 -7.44 -9.57
N ALA A 114 8.38 -7.36 -10.89
CA ALA A 114 7.08 -7.42 -11.53
C ALA A 114 6.36 -8.75 -11.23
N LEU A 115 7.06 -9.88 -11.34
CA LEU A 115 6.51 -11.20 -11.01
C LEU A 115 6.12 -11.33 -9.54
N GLN A 116 6.94 -10.81 -8.60
CA GLN A 116 6.56 -10.74 -7.18
C GLN A 116 5.26 -9.95 -7.00
N GLY A 117 5.10 -8.82 -7.70
CA GLY A 117 3.87 -8.02 -7.69
C GLY A 117 2.66 -8.81 -8.20
N VAL A 118 2.79 -9.54 -9.31
CA VAL A 118 1.73 -10.41 -9.85
C VAL A 118 1.27 -11.46 -8.83
N PHE A 119 2.22 -12.19 -8.24
CA PHE A 119 1.90 -13.24 -7.28
C PHE A 119 1.44 -12.67 -5.92
N GLY A 120 1.95 -11.50 -5.50
CA GLY A 120 1.45 -10.75 -4.37
C GLY A 120 0.00 -10.34 -4.53
N ALA A 121 -0.40 -9.92 -5.75
CA ALA A 121 -1.77 -9.56 -6.08
C ALA A 121 -2.76 -10.74 -6.01
N LEU A 122 -2.28 -11.96 -6.23
CA LEU A 122 -3.07 -13.18 -5.98
C LEU A 122 -3.14 -13.52 -4.48
N LEU A 123 -2.02 -13.35 -3.79
CA LEU A 123 -1.83 -13.77 -2.39
C LEU A 123 -2.66 -12.93 -1.41
N ALA A 124 -2.59 -11.61 -1.48
CA ALA A 124 -3.17 -10.71 -0.48
C ALA A 124 -4.71 -10.80 -0.40
N PRO A 125 -5.49 -10.75 -1.50
CA PRO A 125 -6.94 -10.92 -1.45
C PRO A 125 -7.35 -12.34 -1.03
N ALA A 126 -6.60 -13.36 -1.44
CA ALA A 126 -6.85 -14.74 -1.05
C ALA A 126 -6.68 -14.93 0.46
N ALA A 127 -5.65 -14.33 1.05
CA ALA A 127 -5.39 -14.32 2.49
C ALA A 127 -6.55 -13.70 3.29
N LEU A 128 -6.96 -12.49 2.91
CA LEU A 128 -8.09 -11.78 3.55
C LEU A 128 -9.40 -12.54 3.41
N SER A 129 -9.66 -13.12 2.23
CA SER A 129 -10.86 -13.90 1.96
C SER A 129 -10.89 -15.21 2.76
N LEU A 130 -9.74 -15.88 2.93
CA LEU A 130 -9.62 -17.05 3.81
C LEU A 130 -9.93 -16.69 5.26
N LEU A 131 -9.39 -15.58 5.78
CA LEU A 131 -9.71 -15.11 7.13
C LEU A 131 -11.20 -14.83 7.30
N ALA A 132 -11.84 -14.16 6.34
CA ALA A 132 -13.26 -13.81 6.40
C ALA A 132 -14.16 -15.05 6.46
N VAL A 133 -13.81 -16.13 5.74
CA VAL A 133 -14.59 -17.37 5.69
C VAL A 133 -14.33 -18.29 6.87
N MET A 134 -13.09 -18.34 7.35
CA MET A 134 -12.72 -19.23 8.48
C MET A 134 -13.18 -18.70 9.84
N PHE A 135 -13.33 -17.36 9.98
CA PHE A 135 -13.77 -16.70 11.20
C PHE A 135 -15.17 -16.11 11.02
N THR A 136 -16.20 -16.92 11.25
CA THR A 136 -17.61 -16.54 11.07
C THR A 136 -18.16 -15.75 12.27
N GLU A 137 -17.71 -16.02 13.47
CA GLU A 137 -18.10 -15.29 14.69
C GLU A 137 -17.50 -13.87 14.69
N ALA A 138 -18.33 -12.86 14.94
CA ALA A 138 -17.89 -11.45 14.89
C ALA A 138 -16.71 -11.13 15.81
N LYS A 139 -16.72 -11.67 17.05
CA LYS A 139 -15.65 -11.45 18.05
C LYS A 139 -14.33 -12.10 17.63
N GLU A 140 -14.37 -13.35 17.17
CA GLU A 140 -13.17 -14.05 16.68
C GLU A 140 -12.62 -13.43 15.40
N ARG A 141 -13.51 -13.06 14.48
CA ARG A 141 -13.14 -12.37 13.23
C ARG A 141 -12.43 -11.06 13.53
N ALA A 142 -12.97 -10.22 14.43
CA ALA A 142 -12.32 -8.99 14.84
C ALA A 142 -10.91 -9.25 15.41
N LYS A 143 -10.74 -10.30 16.23
CA LYS A 143 -9.43 -10.69 16.77
C LYS A 143 -8.46 -11.17 15.69
N ALA A 144 -8.92 -12.00 14.73
CA ALA A 144 -8.10 -12.52 13.64
C ALA A 144 -7.62 -11.39 12.70
N PHE A 145 -8.53 -10.47 12.31
CA PHE A 145 -8.18 -9.30 11.51
C PHE A 145 -7.29 -8.31 12.28
N GLY A 146 -7.49 -8.18 13.60
CA GLY A 146 -6.61 -7.41 14.46
C GLY A 146 -5.17 -7.94 14.48
N ILE A 147 -4.98 -9.25 14.60
CA ILE A 147 -3.66 -9.90 14.52
C ILE A 147 -3.04 -9.70 13.13
N TYR A 148 -3.82 -9.91 12.06
CA TYR A 148 -3.36 -9.69 10.69
C TYR A 148 -2.92 -8.24 10.44
N GLY A 149 -3.69 -7.27 10.94
CA GLY A 149 -3.35 -5.84 10.88
C GLY A 149 -2.11 -5.49 11.72
N ALA A 150 -1.94 -6.10 12.89
CA ALA A 150 -0.74 -5.91 13.71
C ALA A 150 0.52 -6.44 13.03
N ILE A 151 0.42 -7.57 12.30
CA ILE A 151 1.51 -8.11 11.48
C ILE A 151 1.84 -7.13 10.34
N ALA A 152 0.82 -6.57 9.67
CA ALA A 152 1.02 -5.60 8.61
C ALA A 152 1.74 -4.34 9.11
N GLY A 153 1.36 -3.82 10.27
CA GLY A 153 1.99 -2.62 10.86
C GLY A 153 3.39 -2.89 11.42
N GLY A 154 3.55 -3.97 12.23
CA GLY A 154 4.81 -4.30 12.87
C GLY A 154 5.85 -4.90 11.92
N GLY A 155 5.39 -5.56 10.86
CA GLY A 155 6.25 -6.16 9.83
C GLY A 155 7.17 -5.14 9.15
N GLY A 156 6.70 -3.90 8.99
CA GLY A 156 7.51 -2.82 8.44
C GLY A 156 8.78 -2.53 9.24
N ALA A 157 8.67 -2.44 10.57
CA ALA A 157 9.83 -2.23 11.45
C ALA A 157 10.81 -3.40 11.38
N ILE A 158 10.28 -4.64 11.42
CA ILE A 158 11.10 -5.85 11.29
C ILE A 158 11.82 -5.84 9.93
N GLY A 159 11.13 -5.45 8.85
CA GLY A 159 11.70 -5.39 7.51
C GLY A 159 12.87 -4.40 7.38
N LEU A 160 12.75 -3.23 7.97
CA LEU A 160 13.82 -2.22 7.95
C LEU A 160 15.08 -2.72 8.65
N ILE A 161 14.94 -3.33 9.85
CA ILE A 161 16.07 -3.90 10.59
C ILE A 161 16.66 -5.09 9.85
N LEU A 162 15.81 -6.03 9.44
CA LEU A 162 16.26 -7.25 8.77
C LEU A 162 16.91 -6.93 7.41
N GLY A 163 16.38 -5.93 6.70
CA GLY A 163 16.96 -5.42 5.46
C GLY A 163 18.38 -4.88 5.66
N GLY A 164 18.57 -4.10 6.74
CA GLY A 164 19.87 -3.62 7.14
C GLY A 164 20.85 -4.76 7.45
N LEU A 165 20.46 -5.70 8.33
CA LEU A 165 21.27 -6.84 8.73
C LEU A 165 21.66 -7.71 7.54
N LEU A 166 20.72 -8.08 6.68
CA LEU A 166 20.99 -8.93 5.52
C LEU A 166 21.91 -8.22 4.51
N THR A 167 21.70 -6.91 4.30
CA THR A 167 22.51 -6.15 3.34
C THR A 167 23.92 -5.91 3.84
N GLU A 168 24.11 -5.64 5.12
CA GLU A 168 25.40 -5.33 5.72
C GLU A 168 26.27 -6.59 5.96
N TYR A 169 25.69 -7.63 6.57
CA TYR A 169 26.47 -8.83 6.98
C TYR A 169 26.51 -9.94 5.93
N MET A 170 25.66 -9.89 4.91
CA MET A 170 25.64 -10.87 3.83
C MET A 170 25.80 -10.15 2.48
N ASN A 171 24.72 -9.82 1.82
CA ASN A 171 24.62 -8.93 0.65
C ASN A 171 23.15 -8.65 0.35
N TRP A 172 22.88 -7.67 -0.53
CA TRP A 172 21.52 -7.26 -0.89
C TRP A 172 20.64 -8.40 -1.47
N ARG A 173 21.22 -9.44 -2.08
CA ARG A 173 20.48 -10.59 -2.66
C ARG A 173 19.71 -11.38 -1.61
N TRP A 174 20.21 -11.42 -0.37
CA TRP A 174 19.56 -12.11 0.73
C TRP A 174 18.25 -11.47 1.15
N THR A 175 18.02 -10.20 0.80
CA THR A 175 16.75 -9.52 1.02
C THR A 175 15.61 -10.13 0.18
N PHE A 176 15.95 -10.81 -0.91
CA PHE A 176 15.04 -11.61 -1.72
C PHE A 176 14.96 -13.05 -1.23
N PHE A 177 16.13 -13.70 -0.99
CA PHE A 177 16.16 -15.10 -0.58
C PHE A 177 15.46 -15.35 0.76
N VAL A 178 15.41 -14.39 1.66
CA VAL A 178 14.72 -14.50 2.97
C VAL A 178 13.21 -14.79 2.81
N ASN A 179 12.59 -14.39 1.71
CA ASN A 179 11.18 -14.69 1.44
C ASN A 179 10.92 -16.19 1.21
N ILE A 180 11.90 -16.94 0.73
CA ILE A 180 11.74 -18.36 0.38
C ILE A 180 11.37 -19.23 1.60
N PRO A 181 12.10 -19.21 2.72
CA PRO A 181 11.72 -20.00 3.89
C PRO A 181 10.34 -19.60 4.44
N PHE A 182 10.00 -18.30 4.46
CA PHE A 182 8.67 -17.85 4.87
C PHE A 182 7.56 -18.42 3.97
N ALA A 183 7.76 -18.33 2.65
CA ALA A 183 6.80 -18.85 1.67
C ALA A 183 6.64 -20.36 1.76
N VAL A 184 7.75 -21.10 1.91
CA VAL A 184 7.72 -22.58 2.03
C VAL A 184 6.95 -23.00 3.28
N VAL A 185 7.26 -22.43 4.44
CA VAL A 185 6.57 -22.74 5.70
C VAL A 185 5.08 -22.38 5.61
N ALA A 186 4.75 -21.19 5.05
CA ALA A 186 3.36 -20.77 4.87
C ALA A 186 2.61 -21.68 3.88
N ALA A 187 3.23 -22.09 2.76
CA ALA A 187 2.61 -22.94 1.76
C ALA A 187 2.36 -24.37 2.29
N VAL A 188 3.37 -24.97 2.92
CA VAL A 188 3.23 -26.30 3.55
C VAL A 188 2.14 -26.28 4.62
N GLY A 189 2.17 -25.28 5.50
CA GLY A 189 1.16 -25.11 6.52
C GLY A 189 -0.24 -24.89 5.96
N ALA A 190 -0.38 -24.10 4.89
CA ALA A 190 -1.64 -23.89 4.19
C ALA A 190 -2.19 -25.19 3.57
N VAL A 191 -1.35 -25.99 2.95
CA VAL A 191 -1.74 -27.30 2.39
C VAL A 191 -2.29 -28.22 3.48
N MET A 192 -1.60 -28.31 4.63
CA MET A 192 -1.93 -29.22 5.73
C MET A 192 -3.12 -28.77 6.59
N VAL A 193 -3.27 -27.45 6.78
CA VAL A 193 -4.19 -26.90 7.80
C VAL A 193 -5.44 -26.28 7.20
N ILE A 194 -5.31 -25.57 6.08
CA ILE A 194 -6.46 -24.86 5.48
C ILE A 194 -7.38 -25.85 4.77
N ARG A 195 -8.63 -25.91 5.23
CA ARG A 195 -9.72 -26.62 4.55
C ARG A 195 -10.69 -25.59 4.00
N GLU A 196 -10.87 -25.59 2.69
CA GLU A 196 -11.85 -24.71 2.04
C GLU A 196 -13.15 -25.46 1.86
N PRO A 197 -14.29 -24.95 2.40
CA PRO A 197 -15.59 -25.54 2.11
C PRO A 197 -15.87 -25.51 0.60
N ALA A 198 -16.43 -26.57 0.06
CA ALA A 198 -16.75 -26.65 -1.37
C ALA A 198 -17.89 -25.69 -1.79
N GLU A 199 -18.63 -25.17 -0.82
CA GLU A 199 -19.79 -24.28 -0.99
C GLU A 199 -19.31 -22.83 -1.12
N GLY A 200 -19.66 -22.16 -2.21
CA GLY A 200 -19.47 -20.71 -2.39
C GLY A 200 -18.58 -20.28 -3.54
N ARG A 201 -18.25 -21.17 -4.48
CA ARG A 201 -17.59 -20.73 -5.72
C ARG A 201 -18.53 -19.87 -6.56
N ASN A 202 -18.24 -18.58 -6.62
CA ASN A 202 -18.98 -17.67 -7.48
C ASN A 202 -18.63 -17.95 -8.95
N ARG A 203 -19.61 -18.36 -9.77
CA ARG A 203 -19.41 -18.68 -11.19
C ARG A 203 -19.49 -17.47 -12.12
N ASN A 204 -19.36 -16.26 -11.60
CA ASN A 204 -19.37 -15.05 -12.42
C ASN A 204 -18.12 -15.00 -13.32
N ARG A 205 -18.33 -14.57 -14.57
CA ARG A 205 -17.21 -14.43 -15.54
C ARG A 205 -16.23 -13.35 -15.09
N LEU A 206 -14.94 -13.58 -15.36
CA LEU A 206 -13.88 -12.58 -15.20
C LEU A 206 -14.10 -11.43 -16.18
N ASP A 207 -13.99 -10.21 -15.67
CA ASP A 207 -13.93 -9.00 -16.49
C ASP A 207 -12.49 -8.79 -17.00
N VAL A 208 -12.10 -9.58 -18.00
CA VAL A 208 -10.76 -9.47 -18.63
C VAL A 208 -10.55 -8.11 -19.27
N PRO A 209 -11.51 -7.50 -19.99
CA PRO A 209 -11.35 -6.15 -20.52
C PRO A 209 -11.05 -5.11 -19.45
N GLY A 210 -11.77 -5.12 -18.31
CA GLY A 210 -11.52 -4.21 -17.19
C GLY A 210 -10.11 -4.37 -16.61
N VAL A 211 -9.64 -5.61 -16.41
CA VAL A 211 -8.26 -5.87 -15.96
C VAL A 211 -7.23 -5.29 -16.92
N LEU A 212 -7.38 -5.57 -18.21
CA LEU A 212 -6.42 -5.08 -19.21
C LEU A 212 -6.40 -3.55 -19.28
N LEU A 213 -7.57 -2.91 -19.25
CA LEU A 213 -7.68 -1.45 -19.33
C LEU A 213 -7.05 -0.76 -18.11
N VAL A 214 -7.37 -1.22 -16.88
CA VAL A 214 -6.80 -0.60 -15.67
C VAL A 214 -5.31 -0.85 -15.56
N THR A 215 -4.84 -2.07 -15.82
CA THR A 215 -3.42 -2.40 -15.69
C THR A 215 -2.59 -1.65 -16.74
N THR A 216 -2.98 -1.67 -18.02
CA THR A 216 -2.26 -0.95 -19.08
C THR A 216 -2.34 0.56 -18.89
N GLY A 217 -3.47 1.10 -18.43
CA GLY A 217 -3.62 2.52 -18.13
C GLY A 217 -2.69 2.97 -16.99
N LEU A 218 -2.59 2.19 -15.91
CA LEU A 218 -1.66 2.49 -14.81
C LEU A 218 -0.19 2.34 -15.23
N VAL A 219 0.14 1.32 -16.04
CA VAL A 219 1.49 1.16 -16.60
C VAL A 219 1.85 2.36 -17.45
N ALA A 220 0.97 2.79 -18.36
CA ALA A 220 1.20 3.95 -19.22
C ALA A 220 1.40 5.23 -18.38
N LEU A 221 0.60 5.43 -17.33
CA LEU A 221 0.70 6.58 -16.42
C LEU A 221 2.07 6.63 -15.73
N VAL A 222 2.49 5.53 -15.11
CA VAL A 222 3.75 5.47 -14.36
C VAL A 222 4.95 5.52 -15.31
N TYR A 223 4.88 4.87 -16.48
CA TYR A 223 5.93 4.95 -17.48
C TYR A 223 6.03 6.35 -18.08
N GLY A 224 4.91 7.08 -18.19
CA GLY A 224 4.90 8.49 -18.60
C GLY A 224 5.72 9.38 -17.67
N PHE A 225 5.64 9.19 -16.35
CA PHE A 225 6.49 9.92 -15.39
C PHE A 225 7.98 9.61 -15.61
N THR A 226 8.34 8.34 -15.82
CA THR A 226 9.74 7.97 -16.07
C THR A 226 10.27 8.56 -17.38
N ARG A 227 9.45 8.57 -18.43
CA ARG A 227 9.82 9.20 -19.70
C ARG A 227 9.92 10.72 -19.60
N ALA A 228 9.18 11.35 -18.73
CA ALA A 228 9.30 12.78 -18.47
C ALA A 228 10.69 13.17 -17.93
N GLU A 229 11.40 12.27 -17.23
CA GLU A 229 12.78 12.47 -16.78
C GLU A 229 13.77 12.47 -17.96
N SER A 230 13.70 11.46 -18.84
CA SER A 230 14.66 11.28 -19.93
C SER A 230 14.38 12.15 -21.15
N ASP A 231 13.12 12.27 -21.54
CA ASP A 231 12.70 12.87 -22.81
C ASP A 231 12.10 14.28 -22.61
N GLY A 232 11.88 14.69 -21.34
CA GLY A 232 11.23 15.94 -20.97
C GLY A 232 9.70 15.86 -20.95
N TRP A 233 9.09 16.75 -20.14
CA TRP A 233 7.63 16.82 -19.94
C TRP A 233 6.84 17.16 -21.22
N ASN A 234 7.46 17.89 -22.14
CA ASN A 234 6.83 18.34 -23.39
C ASN A 234 7.08 17.39 -24.57
N SER A 235 7.75 16.25 -24.37
CA SER A 235 8.00 15.31 -25.46
C SER A 235 6.70 14.65 -25.91
N GLY A 236 6.58 14.40 -27.22
CA GLY A 236 5.40 13.73 -27.78
C GLY A 236 5.17 12.35 -27.19
N MET A 237 6.24 11.63 -26.81
CA MET A 237 6.14 10.31 -26.14
C MET A 237 5.55 10.44 -24.72
N THR A 238 6.02 11.39 -23.92
CA THR A 238 5.53 11.64 -22.58
C THR A 238 4.06 12.04 -22.59
N ILE A 239 3.69 13.01 -23.44
CA ILE A 239 2.30 13.44 -23.59
C ILE A 239 1.42 12.30 -24.09
N GLY A 240 1.90 11.53 -25.10
CA GLY A 240 1.18 10.39 -25.63
C GLY A 240 0.89 9.31 -24.58
N LEU A 241 1.85 9.04 -23.68
CA LEU A 241 1.65 8.11 -22.57
C LEU A 241 0.61 8.61 -21.55
N PHE A 242 0.63 9.90 -21.19
CA PHE A 242 -0.37 10.47 -20.27
C PHE A 242 -1.77 10.50 -20.89
N VAL A 243 -1.89 10.89 -22.17
CA VAL A 243 -3.17 10.85 -22.87
C VAL A 243 -3.67 9.41 -23.01
N GLY A 244 -2.79 8.48 -23.40
CA GLY A 244 -3.12 7.06 -23.48
C GLY A 244 -3.59 6.49 -22.13
N ALA A 245 -2.89 6.83 -21.04
CA ALA A 245 -3.29 6.46 -19.70
C ALA A 245 -4.69 7.00 -19.33
N ALA A 246 -4.93 8.29 -19.60
CA ALA A 246 -6.23 8.92 -19.33
C ALA A 246 -7.37 8.25 -20.13
N VAL A 247 -7.14 7.96 -21.41
CA VAL A 247 -8.11 7.27 -22.29
C VAL A 247 -8.38 5.86 -21.81
N LEU A 248 -7.34 5.08 -21.44
CA LEU A 248 -7.49 3.70 -20.96
C LEU A 248 -8.22 3.64 -19.62
N LEU A 249 -7.89 4.54 -18.69
CA LEU A 249 -8.57 4.61 -17.40
C LEU A 249 -10.02 5.10 -17.52
N ALA A 250 -10.30 6.05 -18.43
CA ALA A 250 -11.68 6.46 -18.74
C ALA A 250 -12.46 5.31 -19.39
N ALA A 251 -11.86 4.58 -20.33
CA ALA A 251 -12.45 3.37 -20.92
C ALA A 251 -12.73 2.29 -19.86
N PHE A 252 -11.81 2.09 -18.90
CA PHE A 252 -12.03 1.21 -17.75
C PHE A 252 -13.30 1.60 -16.99
N VAL A 253 -13.45 2.87 -16.59
CA VAL A 253 -14.65 3.35 -15.88
C VAL A 253 -15.92 3.15 -16.71
N LEU A 254 -15.86 3.37 -18.03
CA LEU A 254 -17.00 3.14 -18.93
C LEU A 254 -17.36 1.65 -19.03
N VAL A 255 -16.38 0.75 -19.09
CA VAL A 255 -16.61 -0.70 -19.09
C VAL A 255 -17.23 -1.14 -17.77
N GLU A 256 -16.64 -0.73 -16.64
CA GLU A 256 -17.14 -1.05 -15.29
C GLU A 256 -18.58 -0.58 -15.06
N SER A 257 -19.00 0.53 -15.70
CA SER A 257 -20.36 1.05 -15.62
C SER A 257 -21.39 0.19 -16.36
N LYS A 258 -20.95 -0.64 -17.33
CA LYS A 258 -21.84 -1.42 -18.24
C LYS A 258 -21.80 -2.91 -17.99
N VAL A 259 -20.74 -3.44 -17.37
CA VAL A 259 -20.58 -4.89 -17.15
C VAL A 259 -21.47 -5.36 -16.01
N LYS A 260 -22.12 -6.54 -16.18
CA LYS A 260 -23.02 -7.12 -15.17
C LYS A 260 -22.30 -7.56 -13.87
N ALA A 261 -21.03 -7.93 -13.97
CA ALA A 261 -20.20 -8.35 -12.83
C ALA A 261 -18.89 -7.58 -12.83
N PRO A 262 -18.91 -6.27 -12.47
CA PRO A 262 -17.74 -5.40 -12.53
C PRO A 262 -16.66 -5.86 -11.54
N LEU A 263 -15.38 -5.63 -11.89
CA LEU A 263 -14.26 -5.77 -10.97
C LEU A 263 -14.38 -4.76 -9.83
N LEU A 264 -14.75 -3.53 -10.19
CA LEU A 264 -14.90 -2.40 -9.31
C LEU A 264 -16.32 -1.83 -9.40
N PRO A 265 -17.26 -2.27 -8.54
CA PRO A 265 -18.57 -1.66 -8.48
C PRO A 265 -18.48 -0.16 -8.20
N LEU A 266 -18.80 0.69 -9.16
CA LEU A 266 -18.64 2.15 -9.06
C LEU A 266 -19.32 2.75 -7.83
N ARG A 267 -20.43 2.15 -7.36
CA ARG A 267 -21.12 2.55 -6.10
C ARG A 267 -20.22 2.49 -4.86
N VAL A 268 -19.13 1.68 -4.89
CA VAL A 268 -18.18 1.61 -3.77
C VAL A 268 -17.23 2.80 -3.78
N VAL A 269 -16.76 3.20 -4.96
CA VAL A 269 -15.76 4.27 -5.13
C VAL A 269 -16.40 5.65 -5.20
N LEU A 270 -17.59 5.76 -5.81
CA LEU A 270 -18.32 7.02 -5.97
C LEU A 270 -19.04 7.46 -4.69
N ASP A 271 -19.09 6.63 -3.66
CA ASP A 271 -19.51 7.09 -2.34
C ASP A 271 -18.54 8.16 -1.83
N ARG A 272 -19.09 9.31 -1.46
CA ARG A 272 -18.31 10.50 -1.10
C ARG A 272 -17.28 10.24 0.00
N ASN A 273 -17.66 9.50 1.03
CA ASN A 273 -16.79 9.22 2.17
C ASN A 273 -15.70 8.21 1.79
N ARG A 274 -16.07 7.09 1.16
CA ARG A 274 -15.11 6.06 0.75
C ARG A 274 -14.18 6.56 -0.35
N GLY A 275 -14.72 7.21 -1.38
CA GLY A 275 -13.91 7.82 -2.44
C GLY A 275 -12.94 8.87 -1.88
N GLY A 276 -13.42 9.69 -0.91
CA GLY A 276 -12.57 10.63 -0.18
C GLY A 276 -11.44 9.94 0.58
N VAL A 277 -11.71 8.78 1.22
CA VAL A 277 -10.68 7.99 1.91
C VAL A 277 -9.67 7.42 0.91
N TYR A 278 -10.12 6.76 -0.17
CA TYR A 278 -9.23 6.15 -1.16
C TYR A 278 -8.32 7.19 -1.80
N LEU A 279 -8.87 8.35 -2.17
CA LEU A 279 -8.11 9.44 -2.77
C LEU A 279 -7.10 10.05 -1.79
N SER A 280 -7.54 10.39 -0.58
CA SER A 280 -6.67 11.01 0.44
C SER A 280 -5.57 10.05 0.87
N LEU A 281 -5.86 8.75 1.02
CA LEU A 281 -4.88 7.73 1.37
C LEU A 281 -3.89 7.49 0.23
N GLY A 282 -4.35 7.44 -1.02
CA GLY A 282 -3.49 7.33 -2.20
C GLY A 282 -2.50 8.49 -2.29
N LEU A 283 -2.98 9.73 -2.12
CA LEU A 283 -2.13 10.92 -2.10
C LEU A 283 -1.13 10.90 -0.93
N ALA A 284 -1.58 10.49 0.26
CA ALA A 284 -0.70 10.40 1.42
C ALA A 284 0.44 9.40 1.21
N VAL A 285 0.13 8.28 0.53
CA VAL A 285 1.15 7.27 0.19
C VAL A 285 2.11 7.78 -0.89
N ILE A 286 1.64 8.58 -1.86
CA ILE A 286 2.53 9.25 -2.83
C ILE A 286 3.64 10.01 -2.09
N GLY A 287 3.28 10.87 -1.14
CA GLY A 287 4.26 11.64 -0.36
C GLY A 287 5.19 10.76 0.48
N MET A 288 4.65 9.72 1.11
CA MET A 288 5.41 8.84 2.00
C MET A 288 6.47 8.00 1.27
N PHE A 289 6.16 7.44 0.08
CA PHE A 289 7.10 6.58 -0.64
C PHE A 289 8.32 7.33 -1.14
N GLY A 290 8.18 8.57 -1.56
CA GLY A 290 9.33 9.42 -1.92
C GLY A 290 10.31 9.58 -0.75
N LEU A 291 9.80 9.74 0.47
CA LEU A 291 10.66 9.84 1.64
C LEU A 291 11.54 8.60 1.85
N PHE A 292 10.95 7.40 1.80
CA PHE A 292 11.72 6.17 1.99
C PHE A 292 12.89 6.06 1.00
N LEU A 293 12.63 6.36 -0.27
CA LEU A 293 13.65 6.34 -1.30
C LEU A 293 14.74 7.37 -1.02
N PHE A 294 14.38 8.65 -0.91
CA PHE A 294 15.37 9.73 -0.82
C PHE A 294 16.12 9.71 0.51
N LEU A 295 15.43 9.47 1.62
CA LEU A 295 16.08 9.43 2.92
C LEU A 295 17.03 8.23 3.06
N THR A 296 16.70 7.08 2.46
CA THR A 296 17.63 5.94 2.43
C THR A 296 18.93 6.31 1.70
N TYR A 297 18.81 6.93 0.52
CA TYR A 297 20.00 7.38 -0.23
C TYR A 297 20.75 8.47 0.50
N TYR A 298 20.05 9.43 1.09
CA TYR A 298 20.65 10.48 1.87
C TYR A 298 21.45 9.93 3.06
N LEU A 299 20.86 9.03 3.85
CA LEU A 299 21.53 8.42 5.01
C LEU A 299 22.73 7.57 4.59
N GLN A 300 22.63 6.75 3.54
CA GLN A 300 23.69 5.84 3.14
C GLN A 300 24.80 6.50 2.30
N ILE A 301 24.47 7.46 1.45
CA ILE A 301 25.43 8.04 0.50
C ILE A 301 25.98 9.40 0.98
N VAL A 302 25.13 10.26 1.56
CA VAL A 302 25.55 11.59 2.01
C VAL A 302 26.08 11.52 3.44
N LEU A 303 25.35 10.87 4.37
CA LEU A 303 25.77 10.74 5.77
C LEU A 303 26.63 9.49 6.05
N ASP A 304 26.90 8.66 5.05
CA ASP A 304 27.72 7.43 5.13
C ASP A 304 27.25 6.44 6.22
N TYR A 305 25.95 6.35 6.45
CA TYR A 305 25.37 5.38 7.38
C TYR A 305 25.42 3.96 6.79
N SER A 306 25.74 2.99 7.65
CA SER A 306 25.61 1.59 7.27
C SER A 306 24.14 1.22 7.01
N PRO A 307 23.86 0.16 6.24
CA PRO A 307 22.49 -0.33 6.02
C PRO A 307 21.74 -0.62 7.33
N VAL A 308 22.39 -1.20 8.34
CA VAL A 308 21.79 -1.44 9.66
C VAL A 308 21.42 -0.13 10.34
N LEU A 309 22.35 0.83 10.38
CA LEU A 309 22.10 2.13 11.00
C LEU A 309 20.98 2.89 10.27
N THR A 310 20.91 2.78 8.96
CA THR A 310 19.82 3.33 8.15
C THR A 310 18.47 2.72 8.55
N GLY A 311 18.39 1.39 8.69
CA GLY A 311 17.18 0.72 9.15
C GLY A 311 16.73 1.17 10.55
N VAL A 312 17.69 1.30 11.48
CA VAL A 312 17.44 1.82 12.84
C VAL A 312 16.99 3.27 12.81
N ALA A 313 17.54 4.08 11.91
CA ALA A 313 17.18 5.49 11.75
C ALA A 313 15.69 5.70 11.36
N PHE A 314 15.04 4.73 10.73
CA PHE A 314 13.60 4.80 10.44
C PHE A 314 12.69 4.36 11.60
N LEU A 315 13.21 3.71 12.66
CA LEU A 315 12.39 3.22 13.78
C LEU A 315 11.59 4.31 14.50
N PRO A 316 12.08 5.55 14.69
CA PRO A 316 11.29 6.62 15.29
C PRO A 316 10.00 6.92 14.51
N MET A 317 10.03 6.85 13.17
CA MET A 317 8.84 6.99 12.34
C MET A 317 7.85 5.85 12.59
N VAL A 318 8.34 4.61 12.68
CA VAL A 318 7.48 3.44 12.95
C VAL A 318 6.88 3.52 14.35
N ALA A 319 7.67 3.93 15.35
CA ALA A 319 7.19 4.16 16.72
C ALA A 319 6.12 5.26 16.76
N GLY A 320 6.33 6.35 16.02
CA GLY A 320 5.35 7.41 15.82
C GLY A 320 4.06 6.88 15.18
N MET A 321 4.17 6.07 14.13
CA MET A 321 3.02 5.48 13.43
C MET A 321 2.21 4.54 14.33
N ILE A 322 2.86 3.69 15.11
CA ILE A 322 2.20 2.81 16.08
C ILE A 322 1.50 3.65 17.16
N THR A 323 2.18 4.65 17.70
CA THR A 323 1.63 5.55 18.75
C THR A 323 0.44 6.32 18.20
N GLY A 324 0.57 6.95 17.03
CA GLY A 324 -0.52 7.67 16.37
C GLY A 324 -1.73 6.78 16.10
N SER A 325 -1.51 5.57 15.63
CA SER A 325 -2.58 4.62 15.32
C SER A 325 -3.29 4.11 16.58
N THR A 326 -2.53 3.66 17.60
CA THR A 326 -3.10 2.99 18.77
C THR A 326 -3.55 3.96 19.86
N GLN A 327 -2.78 5.01 20.15
CA GLN A 327 -3.07 5.93 21.26
C GLN A 327 -3.98 7.10 20.82
N ILE A 328 -3.88 7.55 19.57
CA ILE A 328 -4.66 8.68 19.07
C ILE A 328 -5.80 8.18 18.19
N GLY A 329 -5.49 7.56 17.07
CA GLY A 329 -6.46 7.11 16.07
C GLY A 329 -7.52 6.17 16.66
N ALA A 330 -7.11 5.03 17.22
CA ALA A 330 -8.02 4.03 17.75
C ALA A 330 -8.86 4.52 18.94
N ARG A 331 -8.27 5.33 19.84
CA ARG A 331 -8.99 5.84 21.02
C ARG A 331 -9.98 6.94 20.71
N LEU A 332 -9.65 7.82 19.76
CA LEU A 332 -10.47 8.97 19.45
C LEU A 332 -11.52 8.68 18.36
N MET A 333 -11.34 7.65 17.50
CA MET A 333 -12.29 7.35 16.44
C MET A 333 -13.71 7.03 16.93
N THR A 334 -13.87 6.57 18.18
CA THR A 334 -15.18 6.35 18.83
C THR A 334 -15.83 7.64 19.33
N ARG A 335 -15.05 8.73 19.48
CA ARG A 335 -15.50 10.00 20.05
C ARG A 335 -15.61 11.12 19.02
N VAL A 336 -14.81 11.04 17.95
CA VAL A 336 -14.62 12.12 16.99
C VAL A 336 -14.87 11.59 15.57
N PRO A 337 -15.59 12.33 14.70
CA PRO A 337 -15.75 11.97 13.29
C PRO A 337 -14.40 11.76 12.58
N ALA A 338 -14.34 10.81 11.66
CA ALA A 338 -13.10 10.38 10.99
C ALA A 338 -12.33 11.55 10.32
N ARG A 339 -13.03 12.56 9.77
CA ARG A 339 -12.39 13.73 9.14
C ARG A 339 -11.51 14.53 10.09
N TYR A 340 -11.87 14.61 11.38
CA TYR A 340 -11.11 15.35 12.39
C TYR A 340 -9.91 14.57 12.94
N LEU A 341 -9.72 13.34 12.49
CA LEU A 341 -8.53 12.52 12.76
C LEU A 341 -7.66 12.40 11.51
N MET A 342 -8.28 12.15 10.36
CA MET A 342 -7.55 11.97 9.11
C MET A 342 -6.90 13.27 8.63
N ALA A 343 -7.66 14.38 8.58
CA ALA A 343 -7.12 15.63 8.07
C ALA A 343 -6.01 16.22 8.94
N PRO A 344 -6.12 16.33 10.29
CA PRO A 344 -5.00 16.73 11.13
C PRO A 344 -3.85 15.73 11.12
N GLY A 345 -4.13 14.43 10.97
CA GLY A 345 -3.10 13.40 10.84
C GLY A 345 -2.25 13.60 9.58
N PHE A 346 -2.86 13.78 8.42
CA PHE A 346 -2.14 14.07 7.17
C PHE A 346 -1.44 15.44 7.22
N LEU A 347 -2.03 16.44 7.88
CA LEU A 347 -1.39 17.73 8.07
C LEU A 347 -0.15 17.62 8.96
N LEU A 348 -0.21 16.84 10.04
CA LEU A 348 0.94 16.59 10.91
C LEU A 348 2.06 15.85 10.16
N ALA A 349 1.70 14.86 9.34
CA ALA A 349 2.66 14.20 8.45
C ALA A 349 3.28 15.17 7.44
N SER A 350 2.47 16.08 6.88
CA SER A 350 2.94 17.14 6.01
C SER A 350 3.94 18.07 6.72
N VAL A 351 3.67 18.48 7.97
CA VAL A 351 4.63 19.27 8.78
C VAL A 351 5.94 18.50 9.00
N GLY A 352 5.87 17.18 9.22
CA GLY A 352 7.08 16.35 9.27
C GLY A 352 7.89 16.41 7.97
N MET A 353 7.24 16.38 6.81
CA MET A 353 7.90 16.60 5.52
C MET A 353 8.47 18.00 5.38
N LEU A 354 7.75 19.04 5.83
CA LEU A 354 8.25 20.42 5.83
C LEU A 354 9.55 20.55 6.62
N VAL A 355 9.67 19.91 7.78
CA VAL A 355 10.92 19.85 8.54
C VAL A 355 12.03 19.21 7.69
N LEU A 356 11.73 18.09 7.03
CA LEU A 356 12.69 17.37 6.21
C LEU A 356 13.09 18.09 4.90
N THR A 357 12.38 19.13 4.47
CA THR A 357 12.84 19.97 3.34
C THR A 357 14.11 20.73 3.63
N GLN A 358 14.47 20.90 4.91
CA GLN A 358 15.63 21.66 5.35
C GLN A 358 16.91 20.80 5.43
N ILE A 359 16.91 19.58 4.86
CA ILE A 359 18.13 18.75 4.82
C ILE A 359 19.22 19.42 3.99
N ASP A 360 20.46 19.33 4.50
CA ASP A 360 21.68 19.80 3.85
C ASP A 360 22.75 18.70 3.97
N VAL A 361 23.91 18.90 3.33
CA VAL A 361 25.02 17.92 3.32
C VAL A 361 25.50 17.60 4.74
N ASP A 362 25.48 18.58 5.64
CA ASP A 362 25.96 18.48 7.02
C ASP A 362 24.82 18.36 8.06
N THR A 363 23.61 17.98 7.66
CA THR A 363 22.48 17.93 8.58
C THR A 363 22.67 16.91 9.69
N SER A 364 22.46 17.34 10.93
CA SER A 364 22.44 16.48 12.10
C SER A 364 21.16 15.65 12.16
N TYR A 365 21.30 14.31 12.22
CA TYR A 365 20.16 13.39 12.34
C TYR A 365 19.26 13.71 13.54
N PRO A 366 19.75 13.88 14.80
CA PRO A 366 18.89 14.16 15.95
C PRO A 366 18.17 15.52 15.88
N ALA A 367 18.79 16.52 15.25
CA ALA A 367 18.23 17.88 15.23
C ALA A 367 17.10 18.06 14.20
N LEU A 368 17.18 17.41 13.06
CA LEU A 368 16.26 17.63 11.95
C LEU A 368 15.54 16.37 11.50
N ILE A 369 16.28 15.26 11.22
CA ILE A 369 15.68 14.06 10.61
C ILE A 369 14.78 13.34 11.61
N LEU A 370 15.22 13.16 12.84
CA LEU A 370 14.47 12.50 13.90
C LEU A 370 13.10 13.17 14.16
N PRO A 371 13.00 14.50 14.42
CA PRO A 371 11.69 15.13 14.63
C PRO A 371 10.81 15.07 13.39
N GLY A 372 11.36 15.23 12.19
CA GLY A 372 10.60 15.07 10.94
C GLY A 372 9.98 13.69 10.81
N LEU A 373 10.74 12.63 11.08
CA LEU A 373 10.26 11.24 11.04
C LEU A 373 9.20 10.94 12.10
N VAL A 374 9.37 11.44 13.33
CA VAL A 374 8.39 11.27 14.42
C VAL A 374 7.07 11.95 14.07
N LEU A 375 7.10 13.20 13.60
CA LEU A 375 5.91 13.94 13.18
C LEU A 375 5.18 13.24 12.04
N MET A 376 5.91 12.79 11.03
CA MET A 376 5.36 12.05 9.91
C MET A 376 4.72 10.74 10.37
N GLY A 377 5.41 9.96 11.19
CA GLY A 377 4.90 8.69 11.72
C GLY A 377 3.63 8.89 12.55
N LEU A 378 3.64 9.84 13.51
CA LEU A 378 2.47 10.17 14.32
C LEU A 378 1.27 10.59 13.46
N GLY A 379 1.51 11.44 12.47
CA GLY A 379 0.48 11.92 11.57
C GLY A 379 -0.15 10.81 10.74
N MET A 380 0.67 10.01 10.04
CA MET A 380 0.22 8.88 9.25
C MET A 380 -0.51 7.84 10.10
N GLY A 381 0.02 7.50 11.29
CA GLY A 381 -0.60 6.56 12.21
C GLY A 381 -1.98 7.04 12.68
N THR A 382 -2.11 8.33 13.02
CA THR A 382 -3.39 8.92 13.45
C THR A 382 -4.46 8.85 12.35
N ALA A 383 -4.07 9.05 11.08
CA ALA A 383 -4.99 9.04 9.95
C ALA A 383 -5.35 7.61 9.50
N PHE A 384 -4.45 6.64 9.66
CA PHE A 384 -4.57 5.32 9.04
C PHE A 384 -5.74 4.49 9.59
N MET A 385 -5.92 4.43 10.92
CA MET A 385 -7.00 3.64 11.54
C MET A 385 -8.40 4.15 11.18
N PRO A 386 -8.71 5.46 11.28
CA PRO A 386 -9.98 6.00 10.81
C PRO A 386 -10.20 5.76 9.30
N ALA A 387 -9.14 5.87 8.48
CA ALA A 387 -9.22 5.60 7.05
C ALA A 387 -9.65 4.15 6.77
N MET A 388 -8.99 3.17 7.40
CA MET A 388 -9.31 1.75 7.23
C MET A 388 -10.73 1.42 7.70
N SER A 389 -11.17 1.98 8.83
CA SER A 389 -12.52 1.81 9.35
C SER A 389 -13.56 2.38 8.40
N LEU A 390 -13.38 3.61 7.91
CA LEU A 390 -14.35 4.29 7.05
C LEU A 390 -14.40 3.69 5.64
N ALA A 391 -13.27 3.21 5.12
CA ALA A 391 -13.18 2.56 3.81
C ALA A 391 -14.11 1.34 3.69
N THR A 392 -14.37 0.65 4.80
CA THR A 392 -15.19 -0.57 4.85
C THR A 392 -16.54 -0.37 5.54
N HIS A 393 -16.79 0.82 6.12
CA HIS A 393 -18.03 1.10 6.84
C HIS A 393 -19.23 1.21 5.90
N GLY A 394 -20.37 0.60 6.27
CA GLY A 394 -21.63 0.67 5.48
C GLY A 394 -21.59 -0.04 4.14
N VAL A 395 -20.55 -0.84 3.88
CA VAL A 395 -20.44 -1.64 2.64
C VAL A 395 -21.28 -2.92 2.77
N GLN A 396 -22.04 -3.24 1.74
CA GLN A 396 -22.77 -4.51 1.71
C GLN A 396 -21.80 -5.70 1.83
N PRO A 397 -22.16 -6.80 2.52
CA PRO A 397 -21.24 -7.93 2.72
C PRO A 397 -20.63 -8.49 1.43
N ARG A 398 -21.36 -8.43 0.31
CA ARG A 398 -20.89 -8.85 -1.02
C ARG A 398 -19.80 -7.94 -1.61
N ASP A 399 -19.72 -6.68 -1.18
CA ASP A 399 -18.75 -5.67 -1.69
C ASP A 399 -17.60 -5.43 -0.70
N ALA A 400 -17.61 -6.03 0.49
CA ALA A 400 -16.61 -5.82 1.52
C ALA A 400 -15.17 -6.15 1.07
N GLY A 401 -15.03 -7.21 0.26
CA GLY A 401 -13.76 -7.60 -0.35
C GLY A 401 -13.23 -6.54 -1.31
N VAL A 402 -14.12 -5.96 -2.13
CA VAL A 402 -13.75 -4.90 -3.08
C VAL A 402 -13.35 -3.63 -2.33
N ALA A 403 -14.08 -3.23 -1.29
CA ALA A 403 -13.75 -2.05 -0.50
C ALA A 403 -12.36 -2.17 0.17
N SER A 404 -12.04 -3.35 0.73
CA SER A 404 -10.71 -3.64 1.29
C SER A 404 -9.62 -3.66 0.20
N ALA A 405 -9.91 -4.25 -0.97
CA ALA A 405 -9.00 -4.26 -2.10
C ALA A 405 -8.70 -2.85 -2.60
N MET A 406 -9.70 -1.95 -2.62
CA MET A 406 -9.52 -0.55 -3.03
C MET A 406 -8.55 0.21 -2.13
N VAL A 407 -8.54 -0.03 -0.82
CA VAL A 407 -7.54 0.56 0.09
C VAL A 407 -6.13 0.14 -0.34
N ASN A 408 -5.92 -1.16 -0.52
CA ASN A 408 -4.62 -1.68 -0.94
C ASN A 408 -4.24 -1.18 -2.35
N THR A 409 -5.19 -1.14 -3.29
CA THR A 409 -4.96 -0.60 -4.63
C THR A 409 -4.55 0.87 -4.57
N SER A 410 -5.26 1.71 -3.78
CA SER A 410 -4.91 3.12 -3.60
C SER A 410 -3.50 3.29 -3.03
N GLN A 411 -3.10 2.44 -2.08
CA GLN A 411 -1.76 2.47 -1.51
C GLN A 411 -0.69 2.05 -2.54
N GLN A 412 -0.90 0.95 -3.25
CA GLN A 412 0.08 0.45 -4.22
C GLN A 412 0.22 1.36 -5.44
N VAL A 413 -0.91 1.83 -5.98
CA VAL A 413 -0.91 2.79 -7.09
C VAL A 413 -0.30 4.12 -6.65
N GLY A 414 -0.68 4.60 -5.45
CA GLY A 414 -0.08 5.79 -4.84
C GLY A 414 1.44 5.63 -4.68
N GLY A 415 1.91 4.48 -4.17
CA GLY A 415 3.33 4.18 -4.04
C GLY A 415 4.07 4.17 -5.39
N ALA A 416 3.50 3.53 -6.42
CA ALA A 416 4.08 3.49 -7.75
C ALA A 416 4.18 4.90 -8.38
N ILE A 417 3.07 5.66 -8.34
CA ILE A 417 3.04 7.05 -8.85
C ILE A 417 4.02 7.91 -8.06
N GLY A 418 3.98 7.83 -6.72
CA GLY A 418 4.84 8.62 -5.84
C GLY A 418 6.32 8.39 -6.12
N THR A 419 6.72 7.12 -6.19
CA THR A 419 8.12 6.77 -6.50
C THR A 419 8.55 7.29 -7.86
N ALA A 420 7.75 7.10 -8.90
CA ALA A 420 8.08 7.56 -10.25
C ALA A 420 8.09 9.10 -10.36
N LEU A 421 7.02 9.76 -9.91
CA LEU A 421 6.88 11.22 -9.99
C LEU A 421 7.96 11.94 -9.19
N LEU A 422 8.15 11.56 -7.92
CA LEU A 422 9.08 12.25 -7.03
C LEU A 422 10.53 11.99 -7.42
N ASN A 423 10.86 10.77 -7.93
CA ASN A 423 12.20 10.52 -8.46
C ASN A 423 12.49 11.37 -9.70
N THR A 424 11.52 11.52 -10.61
CA THR A 424 11.65 12.38 -11.80
C THR A 424 11.90 13.84 -11.40
N ILE A 425 11.17 14.35 -10.39
CA ILE A 425 11.37 15.70 -9.85
C ILE A 425 12.76 15.84 -9.25
N ALA A 426 13.18 14.88 -8.41
CA ALA A 426 14.48 14.88 -7.77
C ALA A 426 15.63 14.86 -8.80
N ALA A 427 15.56 13.96 -9.78
CA ALA A 427 16.57 13.81 -10.82
C ALA A 427 16.68 15.08 -11.67
N SER A 428 15.56 15.66 -12.10
CA SER A 428 15.53 16.91 -12.87
C SER A 428 16.13 18.07 -12.09
N ALA A 429 15.78 18.23 -10.80
CA ALA A 429 16.31 19.26 -9.94
C ALA A 429 17.82 19.08 -9.69
N THR A 430 18.27 17.84 -9.44
CA THR A 430 19.68 17.48 -9.30
C THR A 430 20.47 17.87 -10.55
N THR A 431 20.00 17.48 -11.73
CA THR A 431 20.70 17.76 -13.01
C THR A 431 20.80 19.27 -13.26
N THR A 432 19.71 20.00 -13.04
CA THR A 432 19.69 21.47 -13.22
C THR A 432 20.67 22.14 -12.26
N TRP A 433 20.71 21.71 -11.02
CA TRP A 433 21.60 22.25 -10.01
C TRP A 433 23.09 21.96 -10.34
N LEU A 434 23.40 20.72 -10.72
CA LEU A 434 24.77 20.32 -11.13
C LEU A 434 25.26 21.12 -12.34
N ALA A 435 24.40 21.36 -13.31
CA ALA A 435 24.74 22.18 -14.48
C ALA A 435 25.09 23.64 -14.07
N ALA A 436 24.34 24.21 -13.12
CA ALA A 436 24.57 25.56 -12.64
C ALA A 436 25.87 25.69 -11.83
N HIS A 437 26.32 24.63 -11.12
CA HIS A 437 27.50 24.63 -10.27
C HIS A 437 28.71 23.89 -10.87
N ALA A 438 28.66 23.52 -12.13
CA ALA A 438 29.73 22.77 -12.80
C ALA A 438 31.10 23.45 -12.74
N GLY A 439 31.14 24.80 -12.75
CA GLY A 439 32.35 25.60 -12.63
C GLY A 439 33.04 25.54 -11.26
N GLU A 440 32.35 25.09 -10.21
CA GLU A 440 32.88 24.98 -8.86
C GLU A 440 33.63 23.65 -8.64
N ALA A 441 33.51 22.68 -9.54
CA ALA A 441 34.15 21.36 -9.47
C ALA A 441 35.67 21.43 -9.86
N THR A 442 36.41 22.31 -9.24
CA THR A 442 37.84 22.63 -9.58
C THR A 442 38.84 21.60 -9.05
N SER A 443 38.43 20.72 -8.15
CA SER A 443 39.24 19.65 -7.57
C SER A 443 38.38 18.40 -7.30
N PRO A 444 38.99 17.22 -7.10
CA PRO A 444 38.22 16.02 -6.76
C PRO A 444 37.34 16.19 -5.50
N ALA A 445 37.80 16.91 -4.50
CA ALA A 445 37.04 17.19 -3.29
C ALA A 445 35.87 18.15 -3.57
N ALA A 446 36.10 19.22 -4.34
CA ALA A 446 35.07 20.15 -4.77
C ALA A 446 34.04 19.49 -5.68
N ALA A 447 34.45 18.62 -6.60
CA ALA A 447 33.55 17.84 -7.44
C ALA A 447 32.61 16.93 -6.62
N LYS A 448 33.13 16.27 -5.57
CA LYS A 448 32.32 15.46 -4.64
C LYS A 448 31.33 16.33 -3.85
N ALA A 449 31.77 17.50 -3.38
CA ALA A 449 30.88 18.43 -2.67
C ALA A 449 29.75 18.95 -3.58
N VAL A 450 30.06 19.31 -4.83
CA VAL A 450 29.07 19.69 -5.84
C VAL A 450 28.11 18.54 -6.11
N GLN A 451 28.59 17.31 -6.24
CA GLN A 451 27.73 16.13 -6.46
C GLN A 451 26.76 15.91 -5.29
N PHE A 452 27.24 15.97 -4.05
CA PHE A 452 26.38 15.79 -2.86
C PHE A 452 25.39 16.96 -2.71
N GLY A 453 25.83 18.21 -2.94
CA GLY A 453 24.94 19.37 -2.96
C GLY A 453 23.81 19.22 -3.97
N GLY A 454 24.11 18.76 -5.19
CA GLY A 454 23.11 18.49 -6.21
C GLY A 454 22.11 17.40 -5.80
N MET A 455 22.60 16.30 -5.21
CA MET A 455 21.72 15.23 -4.71
C MET A 455 20.78 15.73 -3.61
N VAL A 456 21.33 16.45 -2.61
CA VAL A 456 20.55 16.99 -1.49
C VAL A 456 19.53 18.00 -1.98
N HIS A 457 19.90 18.89 -2.92
CA HIS A 457 18.97 19.83 -3.55
C HIS A 457 17.82 19.12 -4.27
N GLY A 458 18.12 18.06 -5.02
CA GLY A 458 17.09 17.23 -5.67
C GLY A 458 16.16 16.56 -4.68
N PHE A 459 16.68 15.97 -3.61
CA PHE A 459 15.88 15.34 -2.57
C PHE A 459 15.00 16.34 -1.82
N SER A 460 15.58 17.49 -1.41
CA SER A 460 14.83 18.58 -0.78
C SER A 460 13.68 19.06 -1.67
N THR A 461 13.93 19.25 -2.98
CA THR A 461 12.91 19.64 -3.94
C THR A 461 11.78 18.61 -4.02
N ALA A 462 12.09 17.31 -4.09
CA ALA A 462 11.07 16.27 -4.10
C ALA A 462 10.28 16.19 -2.77
N ILE A 463 10.94 16.44 -1.63
CA ILE A 463 10.30 16.49 -0.32
C ILE A 463 9.36 17.70 -0.22
N TRP A 464 9.65 18.84 -0.85
CA TRP A 464 8.71 19.96 -0.98
C TRP A 464 7.42 19.56 -1.71
N TRP A 465 7.53 18.80 -2.79
CA TRP A 465 6.34 18.25 -3.47
C TRP A 465 5.59 17.26 -2.58
N SER A 466 6.30 16.41 -1.84
CA SER A 466 5.70 15.49 -0.87
C SER A 466 4.92 16.22 0.21
N PHE A 467 5.47 17.34 0.74
CA PHE A 467 4.79 18.24 1.66
C PHE A 467 3.47 18.75 1.07
N GLY A 468 3.51 19.29 -0.16
CA GLY A 468 2.32 19.82 -0.83
C GLY A 468 1.25 18.75 -1.09
N ILE A 469 1.67 17.55 -1.50
CA ILE A 469 0.76 16.43 -1.77
C ILE A 469 0.09 15.93 -0.46
N LEU A 470 0.82 15.84 0.64
CA LEU A 470 0.28 15.48 1.95
C LEU A 470 -0.67 16.56 2.50
N ALA A 471 -0.33 17.85 2.31
CA ALA A 471 -1.22 18.95 2.66
C ALA A 471 -2.52 18.90 1.84
N LEU A 472 -2.44 18.59 0.54
CA LEU A 472 -3.61 18.37 -0.30
C LEU A 472 -4.43 17.16 0.17
N ALA A 473 -3.78 16.06 0.56
CA ALA A 473 -4.47 14.90 1.15
C ALA A 473 -5.25 15.28 2.41
N ALA A 474 -4.68 16.14 3.27
CA ALA A 474 -5.35 16.66 4.47
C ALA A 474 -6.58 17.50 4.11
N VAL A 475 -6.46 18.41 3.14
CA VAL A 475 -7.58 19.24 2.66
C VAL A 475 -8.69 18.37 2.08
N LEU A 476 -8.35 17.42 1.22
CA LEU A 476 -9.35 16.52 0.61
C LEU A 476 -10.02 15.62 1.64
N ALA A 477 -9.27 15.11 2.63
CA ALA A 477 -9.85 14.36 3.74
C ALA A 477 -10.87 15.21 4.51
N PHE A 478 -10.56 16.48 4.76
CA PHE A 478 -11.47 17.39 5.47
C PHE A 478 -12.72 17.73 4.67
N VAL A 479 -12.57 18.00 3.37
CA VAL A 479 -13.67 18.45 2.49
C VAL A 479 -14.57 17.31 2.05
N LEU A 480 -13.99 16.17 1.65
CA LEU A 480 -14.75 15.07 1.05
C LEU A 480 -15.40 14.19 2.12
N ILE A 481 -14.71 13.95 3.25
CA ILE A 481 -15.19 13.05 4.29
C ILE A 481 -16.18 13.78 5.19
N ASN A 482 -17.45 13.34 5.19
CA ASN A 482 -18.51 13.88 6.03
C ASN A 482 -19.24 12.81 6.86
N ALA A 483 -18.60 11.66 7.09
CA ALA A 483 -19.15 10.61 7.93
C ALA A 483 -19.28 11.10 9.38
N GLY A 484 -20.44 10.85 9.98
CA GLY A 484 -20.69 11.08 11.39
C GLY A 484 -19.82 10.20 12.28
N ARG A 485 -20.06 10.23 13.59
CA ARG A 485 -19.40 9.29 14.52
C ARG A 485 -19.83 7.86 14.18
N PRO A 486 -18.93 6.89 14.24
CA PRO A 486 -19.34 5.49 14.22
C PRO A 486 -20.23 5.24 15.44
N ASP A 487 -21.50 4.85 15.23
CA ASP A 487 -22.38 4.48 16.33
C ASP A 487 -21.81 3.25 17.05
N ALA A 488 -21.61 3.37 18.32
CA ALA A 488 -21.11 2.29 19.19
C ALA A 488 -22.13 1.13 19.34
N GLY A 489 -23.25 1.15 18.62
CA GLY A 489 -24.37 0.25 18.76
C GLY A 489 -24.99 -0.30 17.49
N GLY A 490 -24.34 -0.24 16.33
CA GLY A 490 -24.94 -0.66 15.07
C GLY A 490 -24.83 -2.16 14.75
N ALA A 491 -25.25 -3.03 15.66
CA ALA A 491 -25.66 -4.39 15.34
C ALA A 491 -27.18 -4.50 15.60
N GLY A 492 -27.99 -4.04 14.65
CA GLY A 492 -29.43 -4.26 14.68
C GLY A 492 -30.27 -2.99 14.75
N GLU A 493 -30.48 -2.34 13.62
CA GLU A 493 -31.72 -1.65 13.30
C GLU A 493 -31.69 -1.32 11.79
N GLY A 494 -32.01 -2.35 11.01
CA GLY A 494 -32.42 -2.19 9.64
C GLY A 494 -33.93 -1.90 9.64
N SER A 495 -34.30 -0.80 8.97
CA SER A 495 -35.65 -0.48 8.51
C SER A 495 -36.69 -0.12 9.58
N GLY A 496 -36.76 1.15 9.91
CA GLY A 496 -37.91 1.80 10.50
C GLY A 496 -38.26 3.06 9.75
N ALA A 497 -38.63 2.93 8.47
CA ALA A 497 -39.32 3.99 7.73
C ALA A 497 -40.69 3.44 7.31
N GLY A 498 -41.70 3.74 8.10
CA GLY A 498 -43.07 3.30 7.83
C GLY A 498 -43.96 3.38 9.05
N ALA A 499 -43.91 4.47 9.83
CA ALA A 499 -44.96 4.77 10.80
C ALA A 499 -45.99 5.64 10.10
N ALA A 500 -46.90 5.01 9.36
CA ALA A 500 -48.19 5.59 9.00
C ALA A 500 -49.23 5.11 10.01
N ASN A 501 -49.96 6.03 10.54
CA ASN A 501 -51.16 5.97 11.36
C ASN A 501 -51.97 4.68 11.24
N ALA A 502 -52.23 4.03 12.34
CA ALA A 502 -53.39 3.16 12.52
C ALA A 502 -53.96 3.34 13.94
N ASN A 503 -54.69 4.42 14.14
CA ASN A 503 -55.84 4.43 15.03
C ASN A 503 -57.01 4.01 14.15
N GLU A 504 -57.57 2.84 14.37
CA GLU A 504 -58.99 2.49 14.23
C GLU A 504 -59.17 1.00 14.54
N VAL A 505 -59.66 0.77 15.72
CA VAL A 505 -60.23 -0.51 16.12
C VAL A 505 -61.72 -0.52 15.69
N PRO A 506 -62.22 -1.52 14.99
CA PRO A 506 -63.64 -1.83 15.05
C PRO A 506 -63.86 -3.00 15.99
N VAL A 507 -64.55 -2.71 17.04
CA VAL A 507 -65.31 -3.71 17.84
C VAL A 507 -66.37 -4.33 16.94
N LEU A 508 -66.35 -5.65 16.84
CA LEU A 508 -67.54 -6.42 16.42
C LEU A 508 -67.88 -7.47 17.46
N VAL A 509 -69.00 -7.24 18.06
CA VAL A 509 -69.85 -8.15 18.83
C VAL A 509 -70.51 -9.11 17.85
N HIS A 510 -70.38 -10.37 18.00
CA HIS A 510 -71.32 -11.47 18.14
C HIS A 510 -70.59 -12.81 18.09
#